data_40f85a6afa5076f5cc81bd35b8e11c76
#
_entry.id   40f85a6afa5076f5cc81bd35b8e11c76
#
_cell.length_a   1.000
_cell.length_b   1.000
_cell.length_c   1.000
_cell.angle_alpha   90.00
_cell.angle_beta   90.00
_cell.angle_gamma   90.00
#
_symmetry.space_group_name_H-M   'P 1'
#
loop_
_entity.id
_entity.type
_entity.pdbx_description
1 polymer ?
#
loop_
_entity_poly.entity_id
_entity_poly.type
_entity_poly.pdbx_seq_one_letter_code
_entity_poly.pdbx_strand_id
1 'polypeptide(L)'
;LGVFLDGYNKERVDCEKLIMTSSNYITASSNFEQNLISESYQIDKNKIKKITPGIDRSLFAPDLSANRKNIFLSIGRIQQQKGQRVTIDFLNNFRKVENDFVCYFIGGPSGNSGKEYLVELKEQVVELNLETHVKFLENLPQTKIKELLNESKLLIHTSQFETFGLVAIEANSMGVPVLSTNSGSFPEMIFSGVNGYLADNLV
;
A
#
# COMPACT_ATOMS: atom_id res chain seq x y z
N LEU A 1 5.09 -5.47 -13.07
CA LEU A 1 5.00 -6.59 -13.99
C LEU A 1 3.80 -6.40 -14.91
N GLY A 2 4.03 -6.44 -16.24
CA GLY A 2 3.01 -6.15 -17.26
C GLY A 2 1.80 -7.09 -17.25
N VAL A 3 1.97 -8.30 -16.74
CA VAL A 3 0.89 -9.30 -16.62
C VAL A 3 -0.25 -8.91 -15.66
N PHE A 4 -0.03 -7.91 -14.78
CA PHE A 4 -0.99 -7.50 -13.73
C PHE A 4 -1.51 -6.09 -13.90
N LEU A 5 -1.16 -5.40 -14.99
CA LEU A 5 -1.68 -4.08 -15.27
C LEU A 5 -3.00 -4.19 -16.02
N ASP A 6 -3.96 -3.35 -15.67
CA ASP A 6 -5.19 -3.18 -16.43
C ASP A 6 -4.84 -2.87 -17.88
N GLY A 7 -5.30 -3.74 -18.80
CA GLY A 7 -4.91 -3.69 -20.20
C GLY A 7 -3.60 -4.45 -20.46
N TYR A 8 -3.71 -5.77 -20.48
CA TYR A 8 -2.66 -6.68 -20.92
C TYR A 8 -2.02 -6.20 -22.24
N ASN A 9 -0.82 -5.63 -22.13
CA ASN A 9 -0.04 -5.26 -23.29
C ASN A 9 0.95 -6.41 -23.60
N LYS A 10 0.60 -7.20 -24.63
CA LYS A 10 1.40 -8.35 -25.05
C LYS A 10 2.84 -7.97 -25.36
N GLU A 11 3.06 -6.87 -26.08
CA GLU A 11 4.41 -6.42 -26.43
C GLU A 11 5.26 -6.14 -25.18
N ARG A 12 4.68 -5.51 -24.16
CA ARG A 12 5.35 -5.26 -22.89
C ARG A 12 5.73 -6.57 -22.20
N VAL A 13 4.79 -7.53 -22.13
CA VAL A 13 5.05 -8.83 -21.50
C VAL A 13 6.13 -9.59 -22.23
N ASP A 14 6.12 -9.58 -23.57
CA ASP A 14 7.12 -10.23 -24.42
C ASP A 14 8.50 -9.59 -24.22
N CYS A 15 8.57 -8.25 -24.13
CA CYS A 15 9.82 -7.52 -23.81
C CYS A 15 10.32 -7.84 -22.40
N GLU A 16 9.46 -7.82 -21.38
CA GLU A 16 9.81 -8.18 -20.01
C GLU A 16 10.36 -9.62 -19.96
N LYS A 17 9.70 -10.56 -20.63
CA LYS A 17 10.15 -11.95 -20.72
C LYS A 17 11.51 -12.08 -21.41
N LEU A 18 11.72 -11.37 -22.52
CA LEU A 18 13.00 -11.36 -23.23
C LEU A 18 14.13 -10.86 -22.33
N ILE A 19 13.93 -9.74 -21.63
CA ILE A 19 14.90 -9.17 -20.69
C ILE A 19 15.22 -10.17 -19.60
N MET A 20 14.20 -10.75 -18.96
CA MET A 20 14.37 -11.71 -17.87
C MET A 20 15.07 -12.99 -18.31
N THR A 21 14.75 -13.51 -19.51
CA THR A 21 15.43 -14.71 -20.04
C THR A 21 16.89 -14.45 -20.41
N SER A 22 17.21 -13.27 -20.92
CA SER A 22 18.57 -12.87 -21.34
C SER A 22 19.46 -12.45 -20.16
N SER A 23 18.91 -12.09 -19.02
CA SER A 23 19.66 -11.67 -17.84
C SER A 23 20.32 -12.85 -17.15
N ASN A 24 21.49 -12.68 -16.53
CA ASN A 24 22.13 -13.69 -15.70
C ASN A 24 21.37 -13.94 -14.40
N TYR A 25 20.91 -12.85 -13.76
CA TYR A 25 20.10 -12.88 -12.55
C TYR A 25 18.99 -11.84 -12.63
N ILE A 26 17.94 -12.08 -11.86
CA ILE A 26 16.80 -11.19 -11.67
C ILE A 26 16.68 -10.95 -10.17
N THR A 27 16.32 -9.74 -9.76
CA THR A 27 16.03 -9.45 -8.36
C THR A 27 14.52 -9.34 -8.12
N ALA A 28 14.06 -9.87 -7.00
CA ALA A 28 12.70 -9.72 -6.50
C ALA A 28 12.74 -9.18 -5.07
N SER A 29 11.79 -8.35 -4.69
CA SER A 29 11.74 -7.70 -3.39
C SER A 29 11.17 -8.59 -2.28
N SER A 30 10.38 -9.60 -2.65
CA SER A 30 9.70 -10.53 -1.74
C SER A 30 9.67 -11.95 -2.31
N ASN A 31 9.32 -12.94 -1.49
CA ASN A 31 9.06 -14.30 -1.98
C ASN A 31 7.82 -14.31 -2.89
N PHE A 32 6.81 -13.51 -2.57
CA PHE A 32 5.64 -13.34 -3.42
C PHE A 32 6.04 -12.89 -4.84
N GLU A 33 6.84 -11.84 -4.95
CA GLU A 33 7.29 -11.35 -6.26
C GLU A 33 8.20 -12.37 -6.97
N GLN A 34 9.06 -13.08 -6.23
CA GLN A 34 9.90 -14.14 -6.79
C GLN A 34 9.06 -15.26 -7.42
N ASN A 35 8.03 -15.73 -6.71
CA ASN A 35 7.10 -16.75 -7.20
C ASN A 35 6.34 -16.23 -8.42
N LEU A 36 5.84 -15.01 -8.33
CA LEU A 36 5.08 -14.36 -9.38
C LEU A 36 5.87 -14.26 -10.70
N ILE A 37 7.13 -13.82 -10.64
CA ILE A 37 8.02 -13.76 -11.80
C ILE A 37 8.24 -15.18 -12.37
N SER A 38 8.56 -16.14 -11.49
CA SER A 38 8.82 -17.52 -11.90
C SER A 38 7.62 -18.13 -12.63
N GLU A 39 6.43 -18.00 -12.08
CA GLU A 39 5.20 -18.58 -12.60
C GLU A 39 4.70 -17.87 -13.87
N SER A 40 4.65 -16.53 -13.83
CA SER A 40 4.07 -15.74 -14.93
C SER A 40 4.93 -15.73 -16.18
N TYR A 41 6.25 -15.71 -16.02
CA TYR A 41 7.20 -15.64 -17.15
C TYR A 41 7.91 -16.98 -17.41
N GLN A 42 7.64 -18.02 -16.60
CA GLN A 42 8.31 -19.33 -16.66
C GLN A 42 9.84 -19.22 -16.57
N ILE A 43 10.29 -18.43 -15.62
CA ILE A 43 11.71 -18.24 -15.31
C ILE A 43 12.13 -19.20 -14.19
N ASP A 44 13.30 -19.84 -14.35
CA ASP A 44 13.89 -20.65 -13.27
C ASP A 44 14.06 -19.82 -11.99
N LYS A 45 13.44 -20.29 -10.91
CA LYS A 45 13.45 -19.62 -9.61
C LYS A 45 14.85 -19.41 -9.05
N ASN A 46 15.81 -20.30 -9.38
CA ASN A 46 17.21 -20.16 -8.97
C ASN A 46 17.89 -18.93 -9.58
N LYS A 47 17.40 -18.44 -10.72
CA LYS A 47 17.85 -17.23 -11.38
C LYS A 47 17.31 -15.96 -10.70
N ILE A 48 16.25 -16.07 -9.90
CA ILE A 48 15.61 -14.94 -9.24
C ILE A 48 16.12 -14.86 -7.79
N LYS A 49 16.87 -13.80 -7.49
CA LYS A 49 17.42 -13.55 -6.15
C LYS A 49 16.53 -12.59 -5.38
N LYS A 50 16.09 -13.00 -4.19
CA LYS A 50 15.35 -12.08 -3.31
C LYS A 50 16.32 -11.08 -2.69
N ILE A 51 16.09 -9.80 -2.93
CA ILE A 51 16.78 -8.67 -2.32
C ILE A 51 15.73 -7.74 -1.72
N THR A 52 15.51 -7.88 -0.44
CA THR A 52 14.52 -7.09 0.29
C THR A 52 14.96 -5.63 0.38
N PRO A 53 14.15 -4.66 -0.07
CA PRO A 53 14.42 -3.25 0.11
C PRO A 53 14.51 -2.86 1.58
N GLY A 54 15.43 -1.95 1.89
CA GLY A 54 15.55 -1.35 3.22
C GLY A 54 14.80 0.00 3.29
N ILE A 55 14.72 0.53 4.51
CA ILE A 55 14.25 1.89 4.78
C ILE A 55 15.37 2.71 5.41
N ASP A 56 15.30 4.02 5.23
CA ASP A 56 16.21 4.94 5.92
C ASP A 56 15.76 5.10 7.38
N ARG A 57 16.45 4.42 8.29
CA ARG A 57 16.18 4.49 9.73
C ARG A 57 16.55 5.84 10.36
N SER A 58 17.34 6.67 9.70
CA SER A 58 17.60 8.03 10.16
C SER A 58 16.39 8.94 9.92
N LEU A 59 15.67 8.68 8.84
CA LEU A 59 14.43 9.37 8.51
C LEU A 59 13.24 8.79 9.29
N PHE A 60 13.05 7.45 9.24
CA PHE A 60 11.92 6.77 9.86
C PHE A 60 12.29 6.17 11.24
N ALA A 61 12.64 7.03 12.17
CA ALA A 61 12.82 6.69 13.58
C ALA A 61 11.65 7.28 14.40
N PRO A 62 11.01 6.48 15.29
CA PRO A 62 9.87 6.95 16.05
C PRO A 62 10.27 7.99 17.09
N ASP A 63 9.43 9.01 17.24
CA ASP A 63 9.47 9.88 18.40
C ASP A 63 8.63 9.24 19.51
N LEU A 64 9.28 8.66 20.52
CA LEU A 64 8.61 7.99 21.63
C LEU A 64 7.85 8.96 22.55
N SER A 65 8.09 10.25 22.43
CA SER A 65 7.36 11.30 23.16
C SER A 65 6.12 11.80 22.42
N ALA A 66 5.96 11.42 21.14
CA ALA A 66 4.85 11.88 20.33
C ALA A 66 3.51 11.38 20.88
N ASN A 67 2.58 12.30 21.08
CA ASN A 67 1.21 11.96 21.47
C ASN A 67 0.41 11.58 20.22
N ARG A 68 0.11 10.29 20.06
CA ARG A 68 -0.65 9.78 18.91
C ARG A 68 -2.12 10.18 19.02
N LYS A 69 -2.61 10.77 17.96
CA LYS A 69 -4.01 11.18 17.78
C LYS A 69 -4.81 10.07 17.07
N ASN A 70 -6.13 10.17 17.06
CA ASN A 70 -6.99 9.27 16.28
C ASN A 70 -6.89 9.59 14.78
N ILE A 71 -5.68 9.62 14.27
CA ILE A 71 -5.33 9.81 12.87
C ILE A 71 -5.00 8.46 12.25
N PHE A 72 -5.66 8.14 11.15
CA PHE A 72 -5.36 7.01 10.29
C PHE A 72 -4.75 7.52 8.99
N LEU A 73 -3.89 6.74 8.39
CA LEU A 73 -3.23 7.09 7.13
C LEU A 73 -3.51 6.02 6.08
N SER A 74 -3.77 6.45 4.85
CA SER A 74 -3.75 5.61 3.66
C SER A 74 -2.81 6.27 2.66
N ILE A 75 -1.62 5.71 2.50
CA ILE A 75 -0.53 6.34 1.75
C ILE A 75 -0.24 5.54 0.48
N GLY A 76 -0.33 6.20 -0.67
CA GLY A 76 -0.03 5.59 -1.95
C GLY A 76 -0.69 6.33 -3.11
N ARG A 77 -0.26 6.06 -4.32
CA ARG A 77 -0.88 6.62 -5.53
C ARG A 77 -2.38 6.30 -5.54
N ILE A 78 -3.19 7.26 -5.94
CA ILE A 78 -4.63 7.05 -6.15
C ILE A 78 -4.80 6.23 -7.43
N GLN A 79 -5.20 4.97 -7.24
CA GLN A 79 -5.26 3.97 -8.30
C GLN A 79 -6.08 2.79 -7.80
N GLN A 80 -6.95 2.20 -8.65
CA GLN A 80 -7.88 1.13 -8.24
C GLN A 80 -7.18 -0.03 -7.54
N GLN A 81 -6.01 -0.46 -8.05
CA GLN A 81 -5.22 -1.54 -7.46
C GLN A 81 -4.79 -1.27 -6.00
N LYS A 82 -4.75 0.01 -5.58
CA LYS A 82 -4.41 0.39 -4.20
C LYS A 82 -5.59 0.29 -3.23
N GLY A 83 -6.80 0.01 -3.76
CA GLY A 83 -7.96 -0.37 -2.96
C GLY A 83 -8.52 0.72 -2.05
N GLN A 84 -8.29 2.01 -2.35
CA GLN A 84 -8.76 3.11 -1.50
C GLN A 84 -10.28 3.06 -1.26
N ARG A 85 -11.08 2.54 -2.21
CA ARG A 85 -12.51 2.32 -2.05
C ARG A 85 -12.80 1.40 -0.84
N VAL A 86 -12.06 0.30 -0.72
CA VAL A 86 -12.17 -0.65 0.40
C VAL A 86 -11.82 0.04 1.73
N THR A 87 -10.82 0.93 1.74
CA THR A 87 -10.51 1.73 2.93
C THR A 87 -11.70 2.61 3.33
N ILE A 88 -12.37 3.28 2.37
CA ILE A 88 -13.54 4.12 2.66
C ILE A 88 -14.70 3.27 3.21
N ASP A 89 -14.97 2.11 2.63
CA ASP A 89 -16.00 1.18 3.12
C ASP A 89 -15.70 0.70 4.55
N PHE A 90 -14.45 0.36 4.83
CA PHE A 90 -13.99 0.04 6.19
C PHE A 90 -14.25 1.21 7.15
N LEU A 91 -13.88 2.43 6.80
CA LEU A 91 -14.07 3.62 7.63
C LEU A 91 -15.56 3.90 7.89
N ASN A 92 -16.42 3.67 6.89
CA ASN A 92 -17.87 3.79 7.05
C ASN A 92 -18.45 2.79 8.07
N ASN A 93 -17.90 1.58 8.12
CA ASN A 93 -18.28 0.61 9.14
C ASN A 93 -17.66 0.94 10.49
N PHE A 94 -16.38 1.34 10.51
CA PHE A 94 -15.65 1.66 11.74
C PHE A 94 -16.26 2.83 12.51
N ARG A 95 -16.75 3.89 11.84
CA ARG A 95 -17.40 5.03 12.50
C ARG A 95 -18.64 4.67 13.34
N LYS A 96 -19.26 3.51 13.10
CA LYS A 96 -20.39 3.03 13.90
C LYS A 96 -19.95 2.58 15.30
N VAL A 97 -18.67 2.28 15.46
CA VAL A 97 -18.04 1.83 16.71
C VAL A 97 -17.26 2.96 17.37
N GLU A 98 -16.51 3.71 16.58
CA GLU A 98 -15.70 4.85 17.03
C GLU A 98 -15.81 5.97 15.99
N ASN A 99 -16.29 7.13 16.43
CA ASN A 99 -16.56 8.27 15.55
C ASN A 99 -15.52 9.39 15.68
N ASP A 100 -14.63 9.35 16.67
CA ASP A 100 -13.56 10.32 16.84
C ASP A 100 -12.28 9.88 16.11
N PHE A 101 -12.24 10.05 14.79
CA PHE A 101 -11.06 9.82 13.97
C PHE A 101 -11.04 10.67 12.71
N VAL A 102 -9.87 10.81 12.11
CA VAL A 102 -9.70 11.32 10.75
C VAL A 102 -8.73 10.42 9.98
N CYS A 103 -9.05 10.12 8.73
CA CYS A 103 -8.19 9.37 7.81
C CYS A 103 -7.68 10.29 6.69
N TYR A 104 -6.36 10.36 6.55
CA TYR A 104 -5.72 11.06 5.43
C TYR A 104 -5.36 10.07 4.32
N PHE A 105 -5.92 10.29 3.14
CA PHE A 105 -5.49 9.64 1.90
C PHE A 105 -4.41 10.51 1.28
N ILE A 106 -3.18 10.00 1.23
CA ILE A 106 -2.00 10.76 0.83
C ILE A 106 -1.42 10.17 -0.44
N GLY A 107 -1.41 10.97 -1.50
CA GLY A 107 -0.84 10.60 -2.79
C GLY A 107 -1.62 11.17 -3.96
N GLY A 108 -0.93 11.37 -5.06
CA GLY A 108 -1.53 11.88 -6.30
C GLY A 108 -2.17 10.79 -7.15
N PRO A 109 -3.08 11.17 -8.06
CA PRO A 109 -3.70 10.26 -9.02
C PRO A 109 -2.68 9.76 -10.05
N SER A 110 -2.76 8.47 -10.40
CA SER A 110 -1.90 7.83 -11.39
C SER A 110 -2.53 7.90 -12.79
N GLY A 111 -2.07 8.84 -13.61
CA GLY A 111 -2.59 9.03 -14.97
C GLY A 111 -4.07 9.49 -15.00
N ASN A 112 -4.71 9.34 -16.15
CA ASN A 112 -6.11 9.76 -16.32
C ASN A 112 -7.08 8.87 -15.56
N SER A 113 -6.90 7.55 -15.59
CA SER A 113 -7.71 6.61 -14.81
C SER A 113 -7.63 6.85 -13.31
N GLY A 114 -6.47 7.28 -12.79
CA GLY A 114 -6.34 7.67 -11.39
C GLY A 114 -7.08 8.97 -11.05
N LYS A 115 -7.18 9.91 -12.01
CA LYS A 115 -7.98 11.14 -11.82
C LYS A 115 -9.47 10.83 -11.75
N GLU A 116 -9.95 9.98 -12.65
CA GLU A 116 -11.34 9.52 -12.66
C GLU A 116 -11.66 8.78 -11.35
N TYR A 117 -10.79 7.86 -10.95
CA TYR A 117 -10.93 7.12 -9.70
C TYR A 117 -10.92 8.05 -8.45
N LEU A 118 -10.13 9.12 -8.45
CA LEU A 118 -10.17 10.11 -7.35
C LEU A 118 -11.53 10.83 -7.26
N VAL A 119 -12.17 11.11 -8.40
CA VAL A 119 -13.53 11.67 -8.42
C VAL A 119 -14.51 10.68 -7.81
N GLU A 120 -14.50 9.43 -8.24
CA GLU A 120 -15.36 8.36 -7.69
C GLU A 120 -15.17 8.19 -6.17
N LEU A 121 -13.93 8.24 -5.68
CA LEU A 121 -13.65 8.15 -4.23
C LEU A 121 -14.22 9.34 -3.45
N LYS A 122 -14.15 10.55 -4.01
CA LYS A 122 -14.74 11.74 -3.38
C LYS A 122 -16.27 11.68 -3.38
N GLU A 123 -16.88 11.19 -4.44
CA GLU A 123 -18.32 10.94 -4.52
C GLU A 123 -18.75 9.92 -3.46
N GLN A 124 -18.02 8.80 -3.33
CA GLN A 124 -18.28 7.79 -2.30
C GLN A 124 -18.20 8.39 -0.88
N VAL A 125 -17.23 9.25 -0.61
CA VAL A 125 -17.09 9.94 0.69
C VAL A 125 -18.32 10.80 0.99
N VAL A 126 -18.83 11.52 0.00
CA VAL A 126 -20.04 12.34 0.14
C VAL A 126 -21.28 11.47 0.32
N GLU A 127 -21.47 10.44 -0.51
CA GLU A 127 -22.60 9.51 -0.42
C GLU A 127 -22.69 8.84 0.95
N LEU A 128 -21.53 8.52 1.53
CA LEU A 128 -21.42 7.90 2.85
C LEU A 128 -21.41 8.92 4.00
N ASN A 129 -21.50 10.23 3.75
CA ASN A 129 -21.38 11.32 4.73
C ASN A 129 -20.11 11.19 5.60
N LEU A 130 -18.94 10.98 4.95
CA LEU A 130 -17.63 10.81 5.60
C LEU A 130 -16.72 12.05 5.44
N GLU A 131 -17.22 13.20 4.98
CA GLU A 131 -16.42 14.40 4.66
C GLU A 131 -15.67 14.96 5.87
N THR A 132 -16.17 14.73 7.08
CA THR A 132 -15.50 15.10 8.33
C THR A 132 -14.36 14.13 8.69
N HIS A 133 -14.48 12.86 8.27
CA HIS A 133 -13.56 11.78 8.62
C HIS A 133 -12.48 11.51 7.56
N VAL A 134 -12.73 11.85 6.30
CA VAL A 134 -11.82 11.54 5.18
C VAL A 134 -11.30 12.83 4.56
N LYS A 135 -9.98 12.91 4.41
CA LYS A 135 -9.29 14.02 3.76
C LYS A 135 -8.32 13.49 2.70
N PHE A 136 -8.40 14.03 1.50
CA PHE A 136 -7.46 13.72 0.42
C PHE A 136 -6.35 14.78 0.41
N LEU A 137 -5.11 14.34 0.51
CA LEU A 137 -3.91 15.15 0.41
C LEU A 137 -3.13 14.72 -0.83
N GLU A 138 -2.51 15.70 -1.48
CA GLU A 138 -1.61 15.41 -2.60
C GLU A 138 -0.31 14.74 -2.13
N ASN A 139 0.64 14.56 -3.05
CA ASN A 139 1.94 14.02 -2.71
C ASN A 139 2.64 14.92 -1.67
N LEU A 140 3.04 14.30 -0.57
CA LEU A 140 3.78 14.97 0.50
C LEU A 140 5.26 14.53 0.49
N PRO A 141 6.18 15.41 0.87
CA PRO A 141 7.58 15.01 1.07
C PRO A 141 7.70 14.01 2.23
N GLN A 142 8.71 13.17 2.20
CA GLN A 142 8.94 12.12 3.21
C GLN A 142 9.02 12.66 4.65
N THR A 143 9.53 13.87 4.83
CA THR A 143 9.55 14.53 6.15
C THR A 143 8.16 14.78 6.71
N LYS A 144 7.19 15.15 5.86
CA LYS A 144 5.79 15.30 6.25
C LYS A 144 5.09 13.97 6.49
N ILE A 145 5.42 12.94 5.70
CA ILE A 145 4.96 11.58 5.95
C ILE A 145 5.43 11.11 7.34
N LYS A 146 6.70 11.34 7.68
CA LYS A 146 7.25 11.04 9.01
C LYS A 146 6.47 11.75 10.13
N GLU A 147 6.23 13.06 10.01
CA GLU A 147 5.47 13.82 11.00
C GLU A 147 4.07 13.21 11.21
N LEU A 148 3.36 12.91 10.12
CA LEU A 148 2.03 12.30 10.19
C LEU A 148 2.07 10.89 10.76
N LEU A 149 3.08 10.07 10.44
CA LEU A 149 3.27 8.76 11.05
C LEU A 149 3.49 8.85 12.56
N ASN A 150 4.26 9.84 13.06
CA ASN A 150 4.45 10.04 14.49
C ASN A 150 3.14 10.37 15.21
N GLU A 151 2.23 11.08 14.57
CA GLU A 151 0.95 11.48 15.14
C GLU A 151 -0.16 10.44 14.96
N SER A 152 0.02 9.46 14.07
CA SER A 152 -1.03 8.51 13.69
C SER A 152 -1.04 7.25 14.54
N LYS A 153 -2.22 6.63 14.64
CA LYS A 153 -2.43 5.35 15.35
C LYS A 153 -2.46 4.15 14.42
N LEU A 154 -2.70 4.35 13.12
CA LEU A 154 -2.92 3.25 12.18
C LEU A 154 -2.55 3.67 10.75
N LEU A 155 -1.85 2.79 10.04
CA LEU A 155 -1.79 2.80 8.58
C LEU A 155 -2.77 1.77 8.03
N ILE A 156 -3.63 2.18 7.10
CA ILE A 156 -4.55 1.30 6.37
C ILE A 156 -4.06 1.16 4.94
N HIS A 157 -3.77 -0.06 4.52
CA HIS A 157 -3.22 -0.34 3.19
C HIS A 157 -3.96 -1.51 2.53
N THR A 158 -4.96 -1.19 1.75
CA THR A 158 -5.92 -2.14 1.16
C THR A 158 -5.56 -2.56 -0.27
N SER A 159 -4.28 -2.47 -0.64
CA SER A 159 -3.83 -2.83 -1.98
C SER A 159 -4.20 -4.27 -2.34
N GLN A 160 -4.81 -4.45 -3.50
CA GLN A 160 -5.13 -5.77 -4.04
C GLN A 160 -3.87 -6.52 -4.47
N PHE A 161 -2.84 -5.78 -4.81
CA PHE A 161 -1.58 -6.30 -5.29
C PHE A 161 -0.42 -5.42 -4.82
N GLU A 162 0.48 -6.01 -4.04
CA GLU A 162 1.67 -5.32 -3.55
C GLU A 162 2.87 -6.26 -3.63
N THR A 163 3.94 -5.83 -4.28
CA THR A 163 5.16 -6.64 -4.39
C THR A 163 6.03 -6.55 -3.14
N PHE A 164 5.99 -5.42 -2.43
CA PHE A 164 6.74 -5.26 -1.19
C PHE A 164 6.01 -4.42 -0.13
N GLY A 165 5.55 -3.19 -0.47
CA GLY A 165 4.85 -2.34 0.50
C GLY A 165 5.78 -1.56 1.42
N LEU A 166 6.70 -0.76 0.85
CA LEU A 166 7.62 0.10 1.61
C LEU A 166 6.91 0.94 2.67
N VAL A 167 5.75 1.52 2.34
CA VAL A 167 4.97 2.35 3.27
C VAL A 167 4.57 1.58 4.55
N ALA A 168 4.29 0.28 4.44
CA ALA A 168 3.98 -0.56 5.61
C ALA A 168 5.21 -0.74 6.52
N ILE A 169 6.39 -0.93 5.93
CA ILE A 169 7.65 -1.01 6.67
C ILE A 169 8.01 0.33 7.30
N GLU A 170 7.83 1.44 6.59
CA GLU A 170 8.01 2.80 7.11
C GLU A 170 7.11 3.05 8.33
N ALA A 171 5.83 2.70 8.23
CA ALA A 171 4.87 2.81 9.33
C ALA A 171 5.29 1.95 10.55
N ASN A 172 5.62 0.68 10.31
CA ASN A 172 6.07 -0.20 11.40
C ASN A 172 7.37 0.28 12.05
N SER A 173 8.31 0.81 11.27
CA SER A 173 9.54 1.42 11.79
C SER A 173 9.25 2.61 12.72
N MET A 174 8.18 3.34 12.45
CA MET A 174 7.68 4.43 13.28
C MET A 174 6.80 3.95 14.45
N GLY A 175 6.65 2.63 14.64
CA GLY A 175 5.79 2.04 15.65
C GLY A 175 4.28 2.20 15.35
N VAL A 176 3.91 2.45 14.10
CA VAL A 176 2.51 2.52 13.65
C VAL A 176 2.10 1.13 13.14
N PRO A 177 1.09 0.50 13.75
CA PRO A 177 0.57 -0.77 13.24
C PRO A 177 -0.08 -0.59 11.86
N VAL A 178 -0.09 -1.68 11.09
CA VAL A 178 -0.64 -1.70 9.73
C VAL A 178 -1.85 -2.62 9.68
N LEU A 179 -2.98 -2.11 9.21
CA LEU A 179 -4.12 -2.91 8.78
C LEU A 179 -4.04 -3.07 7.27
N SER A 180 -3.91 -4.29 6.78
CA SER A 180 -3.87 -4.53 5.35
C SER A 180 -4.71 -5.72 4.90
N THR A 181 -4.97 -5.77 3.60
CA THR A 181 -5.49 -6.98 2.94
C THR A 181 -4.47 -8.10 3.02
N ASN A 182 -4.94 -9.34 3.13
CA ASN A 182 -4.11 -10.55 3.09
C ASN A 182 -3.73 -10.87 1.63
N SER A 183 -2.97 -9.99 0.99
CA SER A 183 -2.63 -10.08 -0.43
C SER A 183 -1.17 -9.72 -0.71
N GLY A 184 -0.65 -10.20 -1.84
CA GLY A 184 0.70 -9.87 -2.28
C GLY A 184 1.77 -10.30 -1.27
N SER A 185 2.68 -9.37 -0.97
CA SER A 185 3.78 -9.58 -0.04
C SER A 185 3.44 -9.28 1.43
N PHE A 186 2.26 -8.74 1.75
CA PHE A 186 1.92 -8.38 3.13
C PHE A 186 2.04 -9.52 4.12
N PRO A 187 1.66 -10.80 3.80
CA PRO A 187 1.86 -11.92 4.71
C PRO A 187 3.32 -12.21 5.09
N GLU A 188 4.27 -11.67 4.32
CA GLU A 188 5.70 -11.82 4.63
C GLU A 188 6.20 -10.79 5.66
N MET A 189 5.45 -9.70 5.93
CA MET A 189 5.91 -8.60 6.76
C MET A 189 4.92 -8.15 7.84
N ILE A 190 3.64 -8.45 7.70
CA ILE A 190 2.62 -8.12 8.71
C ILE A 190 2.26 -9.38 9.50
N PHE A 191 2.53 -9.34 10.80
CA PHE A 191 2.23 -10.43 11.74
C PHE A 191 1.09 -9.98 12.63
N SER A 192 -0.09 -10.59 12.44
CA SER A 192 -1.32 -10.21 13.15
C SER A 192 -1.15 -10.25 14.68
N GLY A 193 -1.53 -9.17 15.33
CA GLY A 193 -1.37 -8.99 16.78
C GLY A 193 0.03 -8.55 17.24
N VAL A 194 1.00 -8.41 16.33
CA VAL A 194 2.37 -7.96 16.65
C VAL A 194 2.64 -6.57 16.10
N ASN A 195 2.61 -6.42 14.77
CA ASN A 195 2.90 -5.16 14.10
C ASN A 195 1.77 -4.67 13.18
N GLY A 196 0.63 -5.36 13.22
CA GLY A 196 -0.55 -5.02 12.43
C GLY A 196 -1.56 -6.15 12.42
N TYR A 197 -2.45 -6.11 11.43
CA TYR A 197 -3.42 -7.14 11.14
C TYR A 197 -3.59 -7.34 9.64
N LEU A 198 -3.73 -8.61 9.24
CA LEU A 198 -4.13 -9.00 7.89
C LEU A 198 -5.61 -9.37 7.89
N ALA A 199 -6.37 -8.89 6.93
CA ALA A 199 -7.77 -9.20 6.76
C ALA A 199 -8.05 -9.73 5.35
N ASP A 200 -8.76 -10.85 5.28
CA ASP A 200 -9.23 -11.40 3.99
C ASP A 200 -10.40 -10.58 3.44
N ASN A 201 -11.17 -9.97 4.34
CA ASN A 201 -12.23 -9.04 4.03
C ASN A 201 -12.23 -7.89 5.04
N LEU A 202 -12.21 -6.64 4.56
CA LEU A 202 -12.24 -5.41 5.37
C LEU A 202 -13.62 -4.73 5.37
N VAL A 203 -14.61 -5.31 4.71
CA VAL A 203 -15.97 -4.76 4.55
C VAL A 203 -17.00 -5.63 5.21
#